data_9757665a77f71bd3b83ac7ab6f27d3f8
#
_entry.id   9757665a77f71bd3b83ac7ab6f27d3f8
#
_cell.length_a   1.000
_cell.length_b   1.000
_cell.length_c   1.000
_cell.angle_alpha   90.00
_cell.angle_beta   90.00
_cell.angle_gamma   90.00
#
_symmetry.space_group_name_H-M   'P 1'
#
loop_
_entity.id
_entity.type
_entity.pdbx_description
1 polymer ?
#
loop_
_entity_poly.entity_id
_entity_poly.type
_entity_poly.pdbx_seq_one_letter_code
_entity_poly.pdbx_strand_id
1 'polypeptide(L)'
;MDFSELKIHAMLEKHEFIRVVAFGASNTQRYLPGTHWFDYVEMGFKNRFGGSCGHFINSGISGNTTVDLLRRFDRELAFYRPDLVIMTIGGNDCNPAKNISPETFRTNLTELCRRIRALGSDIVLQTYYACDLEKVEPAERAQMMVTDMQIVREVAAAENTCLNDNDRRWALLRDSDIASYRLLMLNSMHVNDTGNQLIGLDLVRKFCLTLREDYRHQCTPGLLAQALMDRYGA
;
A
#
# COMPACT_ATOMS: atom_id res chain seq x y z
N MET A 1 -15.79 -1.86 -2.53
CA MET A 1 -15.56 -1.11 -3.80
C MET A 1 -14.51 -1.84 -4.62
N ASP A 2 -14.72 -1.99 -5.92
CA ASP A 2 -13.73 -2.54 -6.85
C ASP A 2 -12.81 -1.42 -7.38
N PHE A 3 -11.59 -1.78 -7.81
CA PHE A 3 -10.64 -0.80 -8.36
C PHE A 3 -11.13 -0.15 -9.67
N SER A 4 -11.97 -0.84 -10.45
CA SER A 4 -12.58 -0.29 -11.67
C SER A 4 -13.64 0.79 -11.40
N GLU A 5 -14.16 0.87 -10.16
CA GLU A 5 -15.17 1.85 -9.75
C GLU A 5 -14.56 3.19 -9.28
N LEU A 6 -13.24 3.29 -9.20
CA LEU A 6 -12.56 4.51 -8.79
C LEU A 6 -12.80 5.63 -9.81
N LYS A 7 -13.21 6.81 -9.31
CA LYS A 7 -13.54 7.97 -10.16
C LYS A 7 -12.38 8.46 -11.02
N ILE A 8 -11.12 8.19 -10.57
CA ILE A 8 -9.92 8.59 -11.31
C ILE A 8 -9.89 8.01 -12.73
N HIS A 9 -10.50 6.84 -12.98
CA HIS A 9 -10.58 6.28 -14.33
C HIS A 9 -11.42 7.17 -15.24
N ALA A 10 -12.60 7.61 -14.77
CA ALA A 10 -13.47 8.50 -15.54
C ALA A 10 -12.83 9.88 -15.75
N MET A 11 -12.07 10.40 -14.77
CA MET A 11 -11.31 11.64 -14.90
C MET A 11 -10.25 11.52 -16.00
N LEU A 12 -9.45 10.44 -15.97
CA LEU A 12 -8.37 10.20 -16.94
C LEU A 12 -8.89 9.98 -18.37
N GLU A 13 -10.03 9.27 -18.53
CA GLU A 13 -10.65 9.11 -19.86
C GLU A 13 -11.14 10.45 -20.44
N LYS A 14 -11.41 11.45 -19.59
CA LYS A 14 -11.72 12.82 -19.98
C LYS A 14 -10.48 13.72 -20.12
N HIS A 15 -9.28 13.14 -20.01
CA HIS A 15 -8.01 13.86 -19.98
C HIS A 15 -7.89 14.89 -18.84
N GLU A 16 -8.60 14.68 -17.73
CA GLU A 16 -8.46 15.49 -16.54
C GLU A 16 -7.17 15.14 -15.82
N PHE A 17 -6.50 16.15 -15.26
CA PHE A 17 -5.27 15.99 -14.50
C PHE A 17 -5.57 15.47 -13.10
N ILE A 18 -4.93 14.37 -12.68
CA ILE A 18 -5.12 13.77 -11.35
C ILE A 18 -3.96 14.01 -10.39
N ARG A 19 -4.25 13.96 -9.09
CA ARG A 19 -3.27 13.94 -8.01
C ARG A 19 -3.44 12.67 -7.21
N VAL A 20 -2.38 11.86 -7.18
CA VAL A 20 -2.34 10.60 -6.43
C VAL A 20 -1.34 10.75 -5.29
N VAL A 21 -1.78 10.50 -4.07
CA VAL A 21 -0.92 10.58 -2.89
C VAL A 21 -0.78 9.21 -2.25
N ALA A 22 0.47 8.74 -2.11
CA ALA A 22 0.80 7.63 -1.23
C ALA A 22 1.00 8.17 0.19
N PHE A 23 0.19 7.73 1.16
CA PHE A 23 0.18 8.25 2.53
C PHE A 23 0.43 7.11 3.53
N GLY A 24 1.45 7.23 4.37
CA GLY A 24 1.80 6.12 5.26
C GLY A 24 3.12 6.30 6.00
N ALA A 25 3.69 5.17 6.41
CA ALA A 25 4.90 5.11 7.23
C ALA A 25 6.13 4.68 6.40
N SER A 26 7.04 3.88 6.98
CA SER A 26 8.29 3.43 6.36
C SER A 26 8.11 2.64 5.06
N ASN A 27 7.05 1.83 4.95
CA ASN A 27 6.75 1.09 3.72
C ASN A 27 6.19 1.97 2.59
N THR A 28 5.85 3.20 2.89
CA THR A 28 5.48 4.23 1.92
C THR A 28 6.63 5.19 1.66
N GLN A 29 7.47 5.45 2.66
CA GLN A 29 8.62 6.33 2.51
C GLN A 29 9.61 5.77 1.49
N ARG A 30 9.99 6.61 0.52
CA ARG A 30 11.01 6.26 -0.45
C ARG A 30 12.41 6.55 0.13
N TYR A 31 13.08 5.53 0.66
CA TYR A 31 14.42 5.67 1.24
C TYR A 31 15.40 4.56 0.83
N LEU A 32 14.90 3.46 0.28
CA LEU A 32 15.74 2.35 -0.19
C LEU A 32 16.18 2.59 -1.64
N PRO A 33 17.36 2.10 -2.04
CA PRO A 33 17.76 2.08 -3.44
C PRO A 33 16.80 1.20 -4.26
N GLY A 34 16.71 1.49 -5.55
CA GLY A 34 15.80 0.78 -6.45
C GLY A 34 14.47 1.51 -6.67
N THR A 35 13.57 0.85 -7.37
CA THR A 35 12.25 1.39 -7.72
C THR A 35 11.23 1.03 -6.65
N HIS A 36 10.59 2.04 -6.08
CA HIS A 36 9.59 1.85 -5.03
C HIS A 36 8.24 1.40 -5.62
N TRP A 37 7.40 0.69 -4.85
CA TRP A 37 6.09 0.22 -5.32
C TRP A 37 5.21 1.34 -5.91
N PHE A 38 5.29 2.54 -5.36
CA PHE A 38 4.50 3.69 -5.84
C PHE A 38 4.98 4.23 -7.19
N ASP A 39 6.26 4.07 -7.51
CA ASP A 39 6.81 4.43 -8.82
C ASP A 39 6.21 3.56 -9.93
N TYR A 40 5.94 2.27 -9.65
CA TYR A 40 5.26 1.37 -10.61
C TYR A 40 3.83 1.81 -10.88
N VAL A 41 3.12 2.27 -9.84
CA VAL A 41 1.77 2.84 -10.00
C VAL A 41 1.83 4.07 -10.91
N GLU A 42 2.73 5.01 -10.65
CA GLU A 42 2.94 6.19 -11.49
C GLU A 42 3.26 5.81 -12.93
N MET A 43 4.21 4.88 -13.13
CA MET A 43 4.59 4.40 -14.46
C MET A 43 3.41 3.76 -15.20
N GLY A 44 2.58 2.98 -14.53
CA GLY A 44 1.39 2.37 -15.10
C GLY A 44 0.37 3.39 -15.60
N PHE A 45 0.06 4.40 -14.78
CA PHE A 45 -0.84 5.49 -15.18
C PHE A 45 -0.26 6.29 -16.35
N LYS A 46 1.01 6.68 -16.26
CA LYS A 46 1.67 7.45 -17.34
C LYS A 46 1.80 6.66 -18.63
N ASN A 47 1.97 5.34 -18.57
CA ASN A 47 1.99 4.50 -19.76
C ASN A 47 0.64 4.51 -20.48
N ARG A 48 -0.46 4.42 -19.76
CA ARG A 48 -1.80 4.35 -20.35
C ARG A 48 -2.35 5.71 -20.77
N PHE A 49 -2.14 6.76 -19.95
CA PHE A 49 -2.81 8.06 -20.12
C PHE A 49 -1.86 9.20 -20.51
N GLY A 50 -0.57 8.90 -20.71
CA GLY A 50 0.44 9.87 -21.08
C GLY A 50 1.21 10.47 -19.90
N GLY A 51 2.41 10.96 -20.17
CA GLY A 51 3.36 11.42 -19.14
C GLY A 51 2.87 12.59 -18.28
N SER A 52 1.93 13.37 -18.77
CA SER A 52 1.35 14.54 -18.09
C SER A 52 -0.03 14.26 -17.46
N CYS A 53 -0.44 12.99 -17.29
CA CYS A 53 -1.76 12.65 -16.76
C CYS A 53 -1.97 13.05 -15.30
N GLY A 54 -0.91 13.26 -14.52
CA GLY A 54 -1.07 13.63 -13.11
C GLY A 54 0.24 13.85 -12.36
N HIS A 55 0.08 14.28 -11.10
CA HIS A 55 1.14 14.29 -10.10
C HIS A 55 1.00 13.11 -9.14
N PHE A 56 2.12 12.44 -8.87
CA PHE A 56 2.24 11.32 -7.96
C PHE A 56 3.15 11.73 -6.80
N ILE A 57 2.56 11.83 -5.60
CA ILE A 57 3.20 12.42 -4.42
C ILE A 57 3.38 11.35 -3.36
N ASN A 58 4.63 11.11 -2.95
CA ASN A 58 4.92 10.22 -1.85
C ASN A 58 5.01 11.01 -0.54
N SER A 59 4.05 10.80 0.36
CA SER A 59 3.97 11.38 1.70
C SER A 59 4.13 10.31 2.79
N GLY A 60 5.11 9.41 2.60
CA GLY A 60 5.52 8.42 3.61
C GLY A 60 6.55 9.01 4.58
N ILE A 61 6.37 8.76 5.89
CA ILE A 61 7.35 9.12 6.92
C ILE A 61 7.56 7.92 7.85
N SER A 62 8.80 7.43 7.92
CA SER A 62 9.17 6.28 8.73
C SER A 62 8.80 6.48 10.20
N GLY A 63 8.36 5.42 10.86
CA GLY A 63 7.98 5.43 12.27
C GLY A 63 6.59 5.99 12.57
N ASN A 64 5.88 6.56 11.56
CA ASN A 64 4.55 7.12 11.77
C ASN A 64 3.52 6.05 12.12
N THR A 65 2.61 6.44 12.99
CA THR A 65 1.39 5.74 13.40
C THR A 65 0.16 6.44 12.82
N THR A 66 -1.03 5.88 13.02
CA THR A 66 -2.30 6.54 12.66
C THR A 66 -2.46 7.90 13.37
N VAL A 67 -1.97 8.04 14.60
CA VAL A 67 -1.96 9.31 15.34
C VAL A 67 -1.12 10.36 14.61
N ASP A 68 0.05 9.96 14.11
CA ASP A 68 0.93 10.87 13.35
C ASP A 68 0.29 11.25 12.00
N LEU A 69 -0.37 10.31 11.32
CA LEU A 69 -1.07 10.60 10.07
C LEU A 69 -2.20 11.62 10.30
N LEU A 70 -3.00 11.47 11.36
CA LEU A 70 -4.04 12.44 11.70
C LEU A 70 -3.45 13.82 12.01
N ARG A 71 -2.33 13.88 12.75
CA ARG A 71 -1.65 15.14 13.11
C ARG A 71 -1.13 15.91 11.90
N ARG A 72 -0.61 15.20 10.89
CA ARG A 72 -0.04 15.82 9.67
C ARG A 72 -0.99 15.83 8.48
N PHE A 73 -2.25 15.43 8.67
CA PHE A 73 -3.24 15.26 7.62
C PHE A 73 -3.39 16.50 6.74
N ASP A 74 -3.62 17.66 7.34
CA ASP A 74 -3.91 18.90 6.59
C ASP A 74 -2.70 19.36 5.77
N ARG A 75 -1.51 19.29 6.37
CA ARG A 75 -0.28 19.78 5.78
C ARG A 75 0.30 18.85 4.72
N GLU A 76 0.22 17.54 4.95
CA GLU A 76 0.96 16.53 4.18
C GLU A 76 0.04 15.70 3.25
N LEU A 77 -1.27 15.90 3.33
CA LEU A 77 -2.24 15.22 2.49
C LEU A 77 -3.26 16.20 1.89
N ALA A 78 -4.09 16.85 2.72
CA ALA A 78 -5.18 17.72 2.24
C ALA A 78 -4.67 18.91 1.41
N PHE A 79 -3.48 19.43 1.72
CA PHE A 79 -2.82 20.48 0.95
C PHE A 79 -2.73 20.15 -0.55
N TYR A 80 -2.48 18.89 -0.89
CA TYR A 80 -2.34 18.45 -2.28
C TYR A 80 -3.69 18.29 -3.00
N ARG A 81 -4.81 18.30 -2.27
CA ARG A 81 -6.16 18.05 -2.83
C ARG A 81 -6.16 16.79 -3.71
N PRO A 82 -5.84 15.61 -3.15
CA PRO A 82 -5.70 14.39 -3.94
C PRO A 82 -7.04 13.95 -4.54
N ASP A 83 -6.97 13.32 -5.70
CA ASP A 83 -8.09 12.61 -6.31
C ASP A 83 -8.11 11.15 -5.87
N LEU A 84 -6.93 10.59 -5.57
CA LEU A 84 -6.73 9.25 -5.04
C LEU A 84 -5.71 9.27 -3.91
N VAL A 85 -6.02 8.58 -2.82
CA VAL A 85 -5.07 8.28 -1.73
C VAL A 85 -4.87 6.78 -1.64
N ILE A 86 -3.60 6.34 -1.70
CA ILE A 86 -3.19 4.95 -1.41
C ILE A 86 -2.53 4.96 -0.04
N MET A 87 -3.14 4.31 0.95
CA MET A 87 -2.69 4.38 2.34
C MET A 87 -2.28 3.02 2.90
N THR A 88 -1.05 2.95 3.44
CA THR A 88 -0.50 1.78 4.13
C THR A 88 -0.05 2.19 5.53
N ILE A 89 -0.73 1.70 6.56
CA ILE A 89 -0.46 2.04 7.97
C ILE A 89 -0.77 0.84 8.89
N GLY A 90 -0.35 0.89 10.14
CA GLY A 90 -0.59 -0.13 11.18
C GLY A 90 0.69 -0.82 11.67
N GLY A 91 1.76 -0.88 10.86
CA GLY A 91 2.99 -1.55 11.25
C GLY A 91 3.75 -0.92 12.43
N ASN A 92 3.48 0.33 12.74
CA ASN A 92 4.00 0.99 13.94
C ASN A 92 2.96 1.05 15.06
N ASP A 93 1.68 1.12 14.72
CA ASP A 93 0.57 1.09 15.68
C ASP A 93 0.59 -0.20 16.49
N CYS A 94 0.88 -1.33 15.84
CA CYS A 94 1.04 -2.64 16.50
C CYS A 94 2.28 -2.76 17.41
N ASN A 95 3.12 -1.73 17.52
CA ASN A 95 4.25 -1.76 18.45
C ASN A 95 3.77 -1.41 19.87
N PRO A 96 3.89 -2.32 20.86
CA PRO A 96 3.45 -2.07 22.24
C PRO A 96 3.99 -0.77 22.84
N ALA A 97 5.21 -0.38 22.46
CA ALA A 97 5.84 0.86 22.94
C ALA A 97 5.11 2.15 22.44
N LYS A 98 4.22 2.03 21.48
CA LYS A 98 3.42 3.18 20.98
C LYS A 98 2.13 3.38 21.75
N ASN A 99 1.73 2.43 22.59
CA ASN A 99 0.51 2.46 23.41
C ASN A 99 -0.76 2.80 22.61
N ILE A 100 -0.90 2.23 21.42
CA ILE A 100 -2.08 2.36 20.57
C ILE A 100 -2.87 1.03 20.67
N SER A 101 -4.06 1.10 21.25
CA SER A 101 -4.93 -0.07 21.31
C SER A 101 -5.56 -0.38 19.95
N PRO A 102 -6.01 -1.63 19.70
CA PRO A 102 -6.75 -1.96 18.49
C PRO A 102 -7.99 -1.07 18.24
N GLU A 103 -8.70 -0.68 19.30
CA GLU A 103 -9.84 0.25 19.20
C GLU A 103 -9.39 1.65 18.77
N THR A 104 -8.28 2.12 19.33
CA THR A 104 -7.72 3.42 18.94
C THR A 104 -7.25 3.39 17.49
N PHE A 105 -6.56 2.30 17.07
CA PHE A 105 -6.16 2.10 15.68
C PHE A 105 -7.37 2.13 14.74
N ARG A 106 -8.43 1.37 15.05
CA ARG A 106 -9.69 1.35 14.29
C ARG A 106 -10.30 2.75 14.17
N THR A 107 -10.44 3.44 15.29
CA THR A 107 -11.03 4.79 15.34
C THR A 107 -10.24 5.77 14.47
N ASN A 108 -8.94 5.77 14.60
CA ASN A 108 -8.05 6.64 13.83
C ASN A 108 -8.10 6.33 12.33
N LEU A 109 -8.06 5.04 11.97
CA LEU A 109 -8.11 4.62 10.56
C LEU A 109 -9.45 5.00 9.92
N THR A 110 -10.56 4.80 10.64
CA THR A 110 -11.89 5.23 10.20
C THR A 110 -11.96 6.73 10.00
N GLU A 111 -11.43 7.51 10.94
CA GLU A 111 -11.39 8.96 10.85
C GLU A 111 -10.53 9.44 9.66
N LEU A 112 -9.37 8.81 9.41
CA LEU A 112 -8.56 9.07 8.22
C LEU A 112 -9.37 8.84 6.94
N CYS A 113 -10.07 7.71 6.83
CA CYS A 113 -10.91 7.42 5.66
C CYS A 113 -12.00 8.48 5.46
N ARG A 114 -12.68 8.90 6.54
CA ARG A 114 -13.72 9.92 6.49
C ARG A 114 -13.19 11.28 6.06
N ARG A 115 -12.05 11.70 6.60
CA ARG A 115 -11.40 12.95 6.21
C ARG A 115 -10.94 12.93 4.74
N ILE A 116 -10.36 11.82 4.28
CA ILE A 116 -9.96 11.67 2.86
C ILE A 116 -11.19 11.76 1.96
N ARG A 117 -12.28 11.09 2.31
CA ARG A 117 -13.54 11.16 1.55
C ARG A 117 -14.13 12.57 1.55
N ALA A 118 -14.03 13.30 2.65
CA ALA A 118 -14.51 14.70 2.73
C ALA A 118 -13.74 15.64 1.78
N LEU A 119 -12.50 15.29 1.36
CA LEU A 119 -11.77 15.98 0.30
C LEU A 119 -12.32 15.65 -1.11
N GLY A 120 -13.22 14.69 -1.20
CA GLY A 120 -13.70 14.15 -2.46
C GLY A 120 -12.75 13.14 -3.10
N SER A 121 -11.79 12.58 -2.36
CA SER A 121 -10.79 11.63 -2.86
C SER A 121 -11.29 10.19 -2.83
N ASP A 122 -10.86 9.41 -3.82
CA ASP A 122 -10.91 7.95 -3.76
C ASP A 122 -9.88 7.41 -2.76
N ILE A 123 -10.14 6.21 -2.21
CA ILE A 123 -9.27 5.59 -1.20
C ILE A 123 -8.96 4.15 -1.61
N VAL A 124 -7.67 3.82 -1.61
CA VAL A 124 -7.18 2.44 -1.59
C VAL A 124 -6.47 2.22 -0.26
N LEU A 125 -7.04 1.38 0.60
CA LEU A 125 -6.33 0.88 1.77
C LEU A 125 -5.44 -0.29 1.36
N GLN A 126 -4.23 -0.33 1.90
CA GLN A 126 -3.33 -1.47 1.78
C GLN A 126 -3.08 -2.06 3.17
N THR A 127 -3.27 -3.37 3.32
CA THR A 127 -2.64 -4.06 4.44
C THR A 127 -1.12 -4.03 4.26
N TYR A 128 -0.37 -4.21 5.35
CA TYR A 128 1.02 -4.63 5.18
C TYR A 128 1.02 -5.97 4.42
N TYR A 129 2.13 -6.27 3.74
CA TYR A 129 2.41 -7.63 3.32
C TYR A 129 2.60 -8.50 4.57
N ALA A 130 2.36 -9.80 4.47
CA ALA A 130 2.51 -10.70 5.61
C ALA A 130 3.94 -10.61 6.16
N CYS A 131 4.08 -10.20 7.41
CA CYS A 131 5.39 -10.12 8.07
C CYS A 131 5.94 -11.51 8.39
N ASP A 132 7.26 -11.63 8.57
CA ASP A 132 7.91 -12.81 9.11
C ASP A 132 7.64 -12.87 10.63
N LEU A 133 6.47 -13.40 11.00
CA LEU A 133 5.96 -13.37 12.37
C LEU A 133 6.90 -14.06 13.37
N GLU A 134 7.70 -15.03 12.91
CA GLU A 134 8.71 -15.69 13.73
C GLU A 134 9.88 -14.76 14.12
N LYS A 135 10.09 -13.70 13.34
CA LYS A 135 11.19 -12.75 13.51
C LYS A 135 10.73 -11.36 13.96
N VAL A 136 9.42 -11.15 14.13
CA VAL A 136 8.90 -9.89 14.65
C VAL A 136 9.07 -9.86 16.17
N GLU A 137 9.80 -8.87 16.66
CA GLU A 137 10.02 -8.67 18.09
C GLU A 137 9.37 -7.37 18.58
N PRO A 138 8.83 -7.36 19.79
CA PRO A 138 8.53 -8.53 20.64
C PRO A 138 7.38 -9.39 20.05
N ALA A 139 7.22 -10.62 20.52
CA ALA A 139 6.17 -11.54 20.04
C ALA A 139 4.74 -10.95 20.15
N GLU A 140 4.48 -10.11 21.15
CA GLU A 140 3.23 -9.37 21.29
C GLU A 140 2.94 -8.49 20.07
N ARG A 141 3.97 -7.87 19.50
CA ARG A 141 3.85 -7.07 18.28
C ARG A 141 3.37 -7.90 17.09
N ALA A 142 3.83 -9.14 16.96
CA ALA A 142 3.38 -10.04 15.91
C ALA A 142 1.87 -10.31 16.02
N GLN A 143 1.37 -10.57 17.24
CA GLN A 143 -0.04 -10.77 17.48
C GLN A 143 -0.88 -9.51 17.20
N MET A 144 -0.40 -8.35 17.64
CA MET A 144 -1.05 -7.06 17.36
C MET A 144 -1.09 -6.77 15.87
N MET A 145 -0.02 -7.09 15.11
CA MET A 145 0.01 -6.92 13.65
C MET A 145 -1.11 -7.71 12.97
N VAL A 146 -1.33 -8.97 13.34
CA VAL A 146 -2.43 -9.79 12.80
C VAL A 146 -3.78 -9.12 13.07
N THR A 147 -3.98 -8.62 14.29
CA THR A 147 -5.20 -7.90 14.69
C THR A 147 -5.39 -6.62 13.88
N ASP A 148 -4.35 -5.82 13.73
CA ASP A 148 -4.43 -4.54 13.00
C ASP A 148 -4.69 -4.76 11.50
N MET A 149 -4.12 -5.80 10.89
CA MET A 149 -4.42 -6.14 9.49
C MET A 149 -5.87 -6.59 9.31
N GLN A 150 -6.45 -7.27 10.28
CA GLN A 150 -7.86 -7.59 10.27
C GLN A 150 -8.73 -6.32 10.41
N ILE A 151 -8.34 -5.37 11.25
CA ILE A 151 -9.00 -4.07 11.39
C ILE A 151 -8.96 -3.29 10.08
N VAL A 152 -7.83 -3.29 9.35
CA VAL A 152 -7.75 -2.65 8.02
C VAL A 152 -8.80 -3.20 7.06
N ARG A 153 -9.00 -4.55 7.03
CA ARG A 153 -10.03 -5.20 6.20
C ARG A 153 -11.44 -4.77 6.57
N GLU A 154 -11.73 -4.75 7.87
CA GLU A 154 -13.04 -4.38 8.41
C GLU A 154 -13.36 -2.91 8.15
N VAL A 155 -12.39 -2.01 8.35
CA VAL A 155 -12.56 -0.59 8.03
C VAL A 155 -12.72 -0.38 6.53
N ALA A 156 -11.95 -1.10 5.69
CA ALA A 156 -12.11 -1.02 4.24
C ALA A 156 -13.53 -1.40 3.81
N ALA A 157 -14.08 -2.46 4.40
CA ALA A 157 -15.45 -2.89 4.11
C ALA A 157 -16.49 -1.88 4.64
N ALA A 158 -16.37 -1.43 5.89
CA ALA A 158 -17.30 -0.52 6.54
C ALA A 158 -17.33 0.87 5.86
N GLU A 159 -16.17 1.36 5.44
CA GLU A 159 -16.01 2.64 4.76
C GLU A 159 -16.14 2.52 3.23
N ASN A 160 -16.45 1.34 2.69
CA ASN A 160 -16.58 1.08 1.25
C ASN A 160 -15.39 1.63 0.44
N THR A 161 -14.16 1.30 0.85
CA THR A 161 -12.94 1.65 0.12
C THR A 161 -12.42 0.47 -0.70
N CYS A 162 -11.56 0.71 -1.68
CA CYS A 162 -10.79 -0.38 -2.29
C CYS A 162 -9.77 -0.93 -1.30
N LEU A 163 -9.54 -2.24 -1.35
CA LEU A 163 -8.55 -2.92 -0.51
C LEU A 163 -7.50 -3.64 -1.35
N ASN A 164 -6.23 -3.29 -1.15
CA ASN A 164 -5.11 -4.11 -1.58
C ASN A 164 -4.64 -4.99 -0.41
N ASP A 165 -5.16 -6.22 -0.34
CA ASP A 165 -4.86 -7.15 0.76
C ASP A 165 -3.54 -7.89 0.52
N ASN A 166 -2.44 -7.18 0.70
CA ASN A 166 -1.11 -7.75 0.60
C ASN A 166 -0.86 -8.83 1.65
N ASP A 167 -1.39 -8.67 2.87
CA ASP A 167 -1.19 -9.63 3.96
C ASP A 167 -1.68 -11.02 3.57
N ARG A 168 -2.91 -11.15 3.08
CA ARG A 168 -3.43 -12.44 2.61
C ARG A 168 -2.64 -12.99 1.43
N ARG A 169 -2.32 -12.14 0.46
CA ARG A 169 -1.60 -12.57 -0.74
C ARG A 169 -0.19 -13.10 -0.41
N TRP A 170 0.52 -12.42 0.47
CA TRP A 170 1.89 -12.80 0.84
C TRP A 170 1.93 -13.94 1.86
N ALA A 171 0.90 -14.08 2.70
CA ALA A 171 0.78 -15.20 3.64
C ALA A 171 0.80 -16.54 2.92
N LEU A 172 0.20 -16.65 1.74
CA LEU A 172 0.20 -17.89 0.96
C LEU A 172 1.63 -18.35 0.62
N LEU A 173 2.49 -17.43 0.19
CA LEU A 173 3.90 -17.76 -0.07
C LEU A 173 4.67 -18.01 1.23
N ARG A 174 4.50 -17.15 2.25
CA ARG A 174 5.17 -17.30 3.54
C ARG A 174 4.90 -18.68 4.17
N ASP A 175 3.64 -19.09 4.16
CA ASP A 175 3.19 -20.30 4.84
C ASP A 175 3.49 -21.58 4.01
N SER A 176 3.68 -21.44 2.69
CA SER A 176 3.98 -22.57 1.79
C SER A 176 5.47 -22.68 1.48
N ASP A 177 6.20 -21.57 1.35
CA ASP A 177 7.62 -21.49 1.02
C ASP A 177 8.27 -20.28 1.68
N ILE A 178 8.57 -20.44 2.96
CA ILE A 178 9.22 -19.37 3.77
C ILE A 178 10.58 -18.93 3.21
N ALA A 179 11.30 -19.82 2.52
CA ALA A 179 12.59 -19.48 1.93
C ALA A 179 12.43 -18.49 0.77
N SER A 180 11.54 -18.77 -0.16
CA SER A 180 11.21 -17.86 -1.26
C SER A 180 10.60 -16.54 -0.75
N TYR A 181 9.71 -16.60 0.25
CA TYR A 181 9.17 -15.40 0.89
C TYR A 181 10.29 -14.51 1.46
N ARG A 182 11.26 -15.08 2.18
CA ARG A 182 12.38 -14.33 2.78
C ARG A 182 13.28 -13.66 1.74
N LEU A 183 13.32 -14.13 0.50
CA LEU A 183 14.06 -13.46 -0.59
C LEU A 183 13.40 -12.13 -1.03
N LEU A 184 12.16 -11.88 -0.65
CA LEU A 184 11.43 -10.64 -0.93
C LEU A 184 11.58 -9.61 0.20
N MET A 185 12.16 -10.02 1.32
CA MET A 185 12.22 -9.22 2.55
C MET A 185 13.61 -8.64 2.76
N LEU A 186 13.66 -7.40 3.24
CA LEU A 186 14.87 -6.76 3.77
C LEU A 186 15.10 -7.16 5.23
N ASN A 187 14.02 -7.25 5.99
CA ASN A 187 13.99 -7.69 7.40
C ASN A 187 12.57 -8.22 7.72
N SER A 188 12.27 -8.49 8.99
CA SER A 188 10.95 -9.01 9.39
C SER A 188 9.75 -8.11 9.06
N MET A 189 9.99 -6.82 8.83
CA MET A 189 8.96 -5.77 8.71
C MET A 189 9.02 -4.97 7.40
N HIS A 190 10.06 -5.12 6.60
CA HIS A 190 10.26 -4.34 5.38
C HIS A 190 10.63 -5.23 4.21
N VAL A 191 10.04 -4.94 3.06
CA VAL A 191 10.41 -5.60 1.80
C VAL A 191 11.70 -5.00 1.24
N ASN A 192 12.40 -5.80 0.44
CA ASN A 192 13.52 -5.34 -0.37
C ASN A 192 13.02 -4.79 -1.73
N ASP A 193 13.95 -4.55 -2.66
CA ASP A 193 13.63 -4.05 -3.99
C ASP A 193 12.68 -4.99 -4.76
N THR A 194 12.93 -6.30 -4.76
CA THR A 194 12.04 -7.28 -5.44
C THR A 194 10.64 -7.30 -4.81
N GLY A 195 10.54 -7.20 -3.48
CA GLY A 195 9.26 -7.08 -2.79
C GLY A 195 8.53 -5.78 -3.13
N ASN A 196 9.23 -4.65 -3.27
CA ASN A 196 8.65 -3.40 -3.76
C ASN A 196 8.13 -3.55 -5.20
N GLN A 197 8.89 -4.20 -6.09
CA GLN A 197 8.46 -4.50 -7.45
C GLN A 197 7.15 -5.29 -7.45
N LEU A 198 7.07 -6.36 -6.67
CA LEU A 198 5.89 -7.20 -6.57
C LEU A 198 4.64 -6.42 -6.12
N ILE A 199 4.75 -5.61 -5.06
CA ILE A 199 3.62 -4.77 -4.59
C ILE A 199 3.18 -3.81 -5.68
N GLY A 200 4.11 -3.16 -6.35
CA GLY A 200 3.84 -2.22 -7.41
C GLY A 200 3.17 -2.86 -8.63
N LEU A 201 3.67 -4.04 -9.06
CA LEU A 201 3.11 -4.81 -10.18
C LEU A 201 1.69 -5.33 -9.87
N ASP A 202 1.43 -5.75 -8.63
CA ASP A 202 0.10 -6.16 -8.20
C ASP A 202 -0.89 -4.99 -8.22
N LEU A 203 -0.47 -3.79 -7.81
CA LEU A 203 -1.28 -2.58 -7.92
C LEU A 203 -1.53 -2.19 -9.40
N VAL A 204 -0.50 -2.22 -10.24
CA VAL A 204 -0.64 -1.98 -11.69
C VAL A 204 -1.70 -2.90 -12.28
N ARG A 205 -1.66 -4.19 -11.93
CA ARG A 205 -2.66 -5.18 -12.37
C ARG A 205 -4.06 -4.85 -11.84
N LYS A 206 -4.21 -4.49 -10.57
CA LYS A 206 -5.49 -4.13 -9.94
C LYS A 206 -6.12 -2.87 -10.54
N PHE A 207 -5.31 -1.89 -10.90
CA PHE A 207 -5.76 -0.70 -11.61
C PHE A 207 -6.03 -0.94 -13.12
N CYS A 208 -5.94 -2.20 -13.60
CA CYS A 208 -6.06 -2.54 -15.03
C CYS A 208 -5.08 -1.77 -15.91
N LEU A 209 -3.88 -1.51 -15.39
CA LEU A 209 -2.78 -0.82 -16.08
C LEU A 209 -1.74 -1.82 -16.59
N THR A 210 -0.86 -1.35 -17.47
CA THR A 210 0.30 -2.09 -17.96
C THR A 210 1.54 -1.21 -17.89
N LEU A 211 2.70 -1.82 -17.74
CA LEU A 211 3.98 -1.14 -17.93
C LEU A 211 4.42 -1.20 -19.38
N ARG A 212 5.21 -0.23 -19.82
CA ARG A 212 5.85 -0.24 -21.12
C ARG A 212 6.73 -1.50 -21.26
N GLU A 213 6.81 -2.02 -22.48
CA GLU A 213 7.51 -3.27 -22.74
C GLU A 213 9.02 -3.18 -22.47
N ASP A 214 9.63 -2.05 -22.79
CA ASP A 214 11.03 -1.76 -22.48
C ASP A 214 11.33 -1.69 -20.97
N TYR A 215 10.33 -1.37 -20.13
CA TYR A 215 10.43 -1.39 -18.67
C TYR A 215 10.27 -2.79 -18.07
N ARG A 216 9.53 -3.68 -18.74
CA ARG A 216 9.27 -5.03 -18.22
C ARG A 216 10.54 -5.84 -17.99
N HIS A 217 11.58 -5.63 -18.78
CA HIS A 217 12.88 -6.29 -18.58
C HIS A 217 13.54 -5.91 -17.24
N GLN A 218 13.33 -4.69 -16.78
CA GLN A 218 13.86 -4.22 -15.50
C GLN A 218 13.05 -4.75 -14.29
N CYS A 219 11.84 -5.25 -14.55
CA CYS A 219 10.94 -5.79 -13.55
C CYS A 219 10.98 -7.33 -13.47
N THR A 220 11.92 -7.99 -14.14
CA THR A 220 11.96 -9.46 -14.19
C THR A 220 11.90 -10.13 -12.82
N PRO A 221 12.66 -9.70 -11.78
CA PRO A 221 12.54 -10.31 -10.46
C PRO A 221 11.13 -10.19 -9.87
N GLY A 222 10.51 -9.03 -9.97
CA GLY A 222 9.14 -8.79 -9.49
C GLY A 222 8.10 -9.61 -10.27
N LEU A 223 8.24 -9.73 -11.59
CA LEU A 223 7.35 -10.55 -12.43
C LEU A 223 7.48 -12.05 -12.09
N LEU A 224 8.68 -12.54 -11.81
CA LEU A 224 8.90 -13.91 -11.35
C LEU A 224 8.27 -14.14 -9.97
N ALA A 225 8.44 -13.20 -9.05
CA ALA A 225 7.81 -13.25 -7.73
C ALA A 225 6.27 -13.21 -7.85
N GLN A 226 5.72 -12.38 -8.73
CA GLN A 226 4.28 -12.33 -9.01
C GLN A 226 3.76 -13.66 -9.55
N ALA A 227 4.45 -14.24 -10.54
CA ALA A 227 4.09 -15.54 -11.10
C ALA A 227 4.19 -16.67 -10.05
N LEU A 228 5.19 -16.61 -9.16
CA LEU A 228 5.32 -17.54 -8.05
C LEU A 228 4.13 -17.42 -7.09
N MET A 229 3.78 -16.22 -6.67
CA MET A 229 2.63 -15.98 -5.78
C MET A 229 1.31 -16.38 -6.41
N ASP A 230 1.15 -16.19 -7.73
CA ASP A 230 -0.06 -16.59 -8.43
C ASP A 230 -0.27 -18.12 -8.39
N ARG A 231 0.80 -18.91 -8.32
CA ARG A 231 0.72 -20.39 -8.17
C ARG A 231 0.20 -20.81 -6.80
N TYR A 232 0.49 -20.05 -5.74
CA TYR A 232 0.02 -20.36 -4.39
C TYR A 232 -1.37 -19.79 -4.10
N GLY A 233 -1.84 -18.83 -4.88
CA GLY A 233 -3.12 -18.14 -4.70
C GLY A 233 -4.22 -18.51 -5.69
N ALA A 234 -3.96 -19.47 -6.57
CA ALA A 234 -4.91 -19.91 -7.60
C ALA A 234 -5.97 -20.88 -7.06
#